data_d62e7b9780851ba65b5515fea4124cf4
#
_entry.id   d62e7b9780851ba65b5515fea4124cf4
#
_cell.length_a   1.000
_cell.length_b   1.000
_cell.length_c   1.000
_cell.angle_alpha   90.00
_cell.angle_beta   90.00
_cell.angle_gamma   90.00
#
_symmetry.space_group_name_H-M   'P 1'
#
loop_
_entity.id
_entity.type
_entity.pdbx_description
1 polymer ?
#
loop_
_entity_poly.entity_id
_entity_poly.type
_entity_poly.pdbx_seq_one_letter_code
_entity_poly.pdbx_strand_id
1 'polypeptide(L)'
;MTDQASGPPHSNPAPSNEKPLAWIKTELARHPQRPYPMDFATRIFTDFSEIHGDRVFGDDPAMACGMARFEGRELMLIANVKGRTTKEKISRRFGMPDPEGYRKALRCMKIAEKFGRPVLA
;
A
#
# COMPACT_ATOMS: atom_id res chain seq x y z
N MET A 1 62.76 -19.00 -18.31
CA MET A 1 61.61 -19.07 -19.20
C MET A 1 60.37 -19.06 -18.35
N THR A 2 59.80 -17.90 -18.15
CA THR A 2 58.53 -17.74 -17.42
C THR A 2 57.42 -17.62 -18.45
N ASP A 3 56.65 -18.66 -18.55
CA ASP A 3 55.50 -18.72 -19.42
C ASP A 3 54.36 -17.96 -18.74
N GLN A 4 54.07 -16.73 -19.19
CA GLN A 4 52.95 -15.98 -18.74
C GLN A 4 51.72 -16.45 -19.51
N ALA A 5 50.96 -17.34 -18.91
CA ALA A 5 49.63 -17.64 -19.39
C ALA A 5 48.73 -16.40 -19.17
N SER A 6 48.58 -15.60 -20.22
CA SER A 6 47.55 -14.57 -20.29
C SER A 6 46.20 -15.26 -20.28
N GLY A 7 45.50 -15.20 -19.16
CA GLY A 7 44.11 -15.62 -19.11
C GLY A 7 43.24 -14.84 -20.10
N PRO A 8 42.12 -15.42 -20.59
CA PRO A 8 41.27 -14.74 -21.54
C PRO A 8 40.76 -13.41 -20.93
N PRO A 9 40.66 -12.37 -21.74
CA PRO A 9 40.13 -11.10 -21.21
C PRO A 9 38.73 -11.35 -20.67
N HIS A 10 38.52 -11.00 -19.42
CA HIS A 10 37.17 -10.94 -18.86
C HIS A 10 36.38 -9.87 -19.64
N SER A 11 35.73 -10.27 -20.71
CA SER A 11 34.77 -9.46 -21.38
C SER A 11 33.58 -9.31 -20.42
N ASN A 12 33.50 -8.16 -19.73
CA ASN A 12 32.25 -7.79 -19.12
C ASN A 12 31.17 -7.79 -20.19
N PRO A 13 30.08 -8.55 -20.03
CA PRO A 13 29.01 -8.51 -21.01
C PRO A 13 28.57 -7.05 -21.11
N ALA A 14 28.37 -6.58 -22.35
CA ALA A 14 27.81 -5.26 -22.59
C ALA A 14 26.54 -5.11 -21.74
N PRO A 15 26.28 -3.96 -21.12
CA PRO A 15 25.07 -3.77 -20.33
C PRO A 15 23.88 -4.07 -21.24
N SER A 16 23.16 -5.13 -20.94
CA SER A 16 21.92 -5.43 -21.62
C SER A 16 20.97 -4.24 -21.35
N ASN A 17 20.40 -3.65 -22.38
CA ASN A 17 19.39 -2.58 -22.25
C ASN A 17 18.09 -3.09 -21.59
N GLU A 18 18.07 -4.33 -21.13
CA GLU A 18 16.95 -4.94 -20.45
C GLU A 18 16.93 -4.52 -18.99
N LYS A 19 15.77 -3.99 -18.57
CA LYS A 19 15.55 -3.62 -17.18
C LYS A 19 15.62 -4.86 -16.28
N PRO A 20 16.25 -4.77 -15.09
CA PRO A 20 16.22 -5.87 -14.12
C PRO A 20 14.79 -6.28 -13.77
N LEU A 21 14.58 -7.58 -13.55
CA LEU A 21 13.25 -8.13 -13.22
C LEU A 21 12.64 -7.43 -11.99
N ALA A 22 13.45 -7.12 -10.99
CA ALA A 22 12.99 -6.38 -9.80
C ALA A 22 12.46 -4.99 -10.15
N TRP A 23 13.08 -4.31 -11.10
CA TRP A 23 12.61 -3.00 -11.58
C TRP A 23 11.29 -3.11 -12.32
N ILE A 24 11.14 -4.10 -13.19
CA ILE A 24 9.89 -4.35 -13.92
C ILE A 24 8.74 -4.62 -12.94
N LYS A 25 8.97 -5.43 -11.92
CA LYS A 25 7.98 -5.70 -10.87
C LYS A 25 7.62 -4.45 -10.08
N THR A 26 8.58 -3.59 -9.80
CA THR A 26 8.35 -2.32 -9.10
C THR A 26 7.52 -1.35 -9.95
N GLU A 27 7.83 -1.22 -11.23
CA GLU A 27 7.05 -0.40 -12.15
C GLU A 27 5.60 -0.91 -12.27
N LEU A 28 5.42 -2.23 -12.36
CA LEU A 28 4.10 -2.84 -12.42
C LEU A 28 3.30 -2.60 -11.12
N ALA A 29 3.95 -2.72 -9.96
CA ALA A 29 3.33 -2.45 -8.68
C ALA A 29 2.90 -0.99 -8.52
N ARG A 30 3.58 -0.06 -9.19
CA ARG A 30 3.31 1.38 -9.17
C ARG A 30 2.60 1.89 -10.42
N HIS A 31 2.04 0.98 -11.21
CA HIS A 31 1.37 1.35 -12.45
C HIS A 31 0.23 2.35 -12.18
N PRO A 32 0.12 3.46 -12.96
CA PRO A 32 -0.88 4.52 -12.71
C PRO A 32 -2.33 4.03 -12.80
N GLN A 33 -2.58 2.99 -13.59
CA GLN A 33 -3.92 2.41 -13.78
C GLN A 33 -4.22 1.25 -12.82
N ARG A 34 -3.29 0.90 -11.95
CA ARG A 34 -3.53 -0.13 -10.94
C ARG A 34 -4.63 0.32 -9.98
N PRO A 35 -5.59 -0.56 -9.64
CA PRO A 35 -6.61 -0.23 -8.65
C PRO A 35 -5.99 0.13 -7.30
N TYR A 36 -6.55 1.14 -6.66
CA TYR A 36 -6.20 1.56 -5.32
C TYR A 36 -7.18 0.99 -4.30
N PRO A 37 -6.82 0.94 -3.02
CA PRO A 37 -7.71 0.42 -1.98
C PRO A 37 -9.10 1.07 -1.98
N MET A 38 -9.19 2.38 -2.19
CA MET A 38 -10.48 3.07 -2.25
C MET A 38 -11.31 2.72 -3.48
N ASP A 39 -10.68 2.28 -4.57
CA ASP A 39 -11.43 1.76 -5.73
C ASP A 39 -12.15 0.47 -5.37
N PHE A 40 -11.51 -0.40 -4.60
CA PHE A 40 -12.15 -1.60 -4.06
C PHE A 40 -13.24 -1.24 -3.04
N ALA A 41 -12.94 -0.31 -2.12
CA ALA A 41 -13.87 0.12 -1.09
C ALA A 41 -15.19 0.65 -1.66
N THR A 42 -15.14 1.39 -2.78
CA THR A 42 -16.31 1.98 -3.41
C THR A 42 -17.06 1.06 -4.37
N ARG A 43 -16.42 -0.01 -4.87
CA ARG A 43 -17.00 -0.90 -5.89
C ARG A 43 -17.42 -2.25 -5.35
N ILE A 44 -16.70 -2.80 -4.39
CA ILE A 44 -16.94 -4.15 -3.85
C ILE A 44 -17.77 -4.08 -2.58
N PHE A 45 -17.53 -3.07 -1.76
CA PHE A 45 -18.19 -2.92 -0.46
C PHE A 45 -19.34 -1.95 -0.53
N THR A 46 -20.34 -2.17 0.30
CA THR A 46 -21.45 -1.25 0.53
C THR A 46 -21.39 -0.68 1.94
N ASP A 47 -22.08 0.44 2.15
CA ASP A 47 -22.23 1.09 3.47
C ASP A 47 -20.89 1.35 4.18
N PHE A 48 -19.89 1.81 3.43
CA PHE A 48 -18.60 2.18 4.03
C PHE A 48 -18.76 3.40 4.93
N SER A 49 -18.54 3.20 6.22
CA SER A 49 -18.59 4.24 7.25
C SER A 49 -17.18 4.45 7.81
N GLU A 50 -16.55 5.54 7.43
CA GLU A 50 -15.17 5.82 7.80
C GLU A 50 -15.07 6.24 9.27
N ILE A 51 -14.03 5.71 9.94
CA ILE A 51 -13.67 6.05 11.31
C ILE A 51 -12.42 6.91 11.26
N HIS A 52 -12.49 8.08 11.89
CA HIS A 52 -11.40 9.05 11.91
C HIS A 52 -10.71 9.11 13.27
N GLY A 53 -9.41 9.37 13.23
CA GLY A 53 -8.61 9.66 14.40
C GLY A 53 -8.17 8.44 15.21
N ASP A 54 -7.05 8.64 15.94
CA ASP A 54 -6.46 7.64 16.84
C ASP A 54 -6.92 7.78 18.30
N ARG A 55 -7.70 8.82 18.61
CA ARG A 55 -8.14 9.24 19.95
C ARG A 55 -7.01 9.61 20.92
N VAL A 56 -5.84 9.94 20.38
CA VAL A 56 -4.68 10.36 21.15
C VAL A 56 -4.13 11.68 20.65
N PHE A 57 -3.89 11.77 19.33
CA PHE A 57 -3.27 12.93 18.72
C PHE A 57 -4.09 13.51 17.57
N GLY A 58 -4.55 12.70 16.63
CA GLY A 58 -5.25 13.20 15.47
C GLY A 58 -5.61 12.14 14.44
N ASP A 59 -6.06 12.61 13.29
CA ASP A 59 -6.35 11.76 12.16
C ASP A 59 -5.19 11.74 11.16
N ASP A 60 -5.10 10.66 10.38
CA ASP A 60 -4.14 10.51 9.31
C ASP A 60 -4.86 10.12 8.01
N PRO A 61 -4.90 11.00 7.02
CA PRO A 61 -5.58 10.73 5.75
C PRO A 61 -4.86 9.69 4.88
N ALA A 62 -3.62 9.31 5.19
CA ALA A 62 -2.94 8.21 4.51
C ALA A 62 -3.50 6.84 4.88
N MET A 63 -4.30 6.75 5.94
CA MET A 63 -4.94 5.53 6.42
C MET A 63 -6.45 5.71 6.45
N ALA A 64 -7.19 5.02 5.59
CA ALA A 64 -8.64 5.00 5.61
C ALA A 64 -9.13 3.72 6.29
N CYS A 65 -9.85 3.87 7.38
CA CYS A 65 -10.37 2.75 8.16
C CYS A 65 -11.85 2.94 8.38
N GLY A 66 -12.62 1.88 8.38
CA GLY A 66 -14.04 1.97 8.65
C GLY A 66 -14.79 0.66 8.52
N MET A 67 -16.03 0.67 8.95
CA MET A 67 -16.91 -0.46 8.77
C MET A 67 -17.49 -0.45 7.36
N ALA A 68 -17.59 -1.64 6.77
CA ALA A 68 -18.19 -1.83 5.46
C ALA A 68 -18.96 -3.15 5.43
N ARG A 69 -19.70 -3.38 4.34
CA ARG A 69 -20.40 -4.63 4.10
C ARG A 69 -19.95 -5.26 2.79
N PHE A 70 -19.70 -6.55 2.84
CA PHE A 70 -19.46 -7.36 1.66
C PHE A 70 -20.52 -8.46 1.60
N GLU A 71 -21.37 -8.41 0.58
CA GLU A 71 -22.49 -9.36 0.43
C GLU A 71 -23.34 -9.49 1.70
N GLY A 72 -23.65 -8.35 2.34
CA GLY A 72 -24.44 -8.30 3.56
C GLY A 72 -23.68 -8.64 4.85
N ARG A 73 -22.42 -9.02 4.78
CA ARG A 73 -21.59 -9.30 5.96
C ARG A 73 -20.78 -8.08 6.34
N GLU A 74 -20.85 -7.73 7.62
CA GLU A 74 -20.09 -6.62 8.17
C GLU A 74 -18.60 -6.98 8.37
N LEU A 75 -17.73 -6.06 8.01
CA LEU A 75 -16.29 -6.19 8.21
C LEU A 75 -15.66 -4.84 8.51
N MET A 76 -14.45 -4.86 9.05
CA MET A 76 -13.61 -3.69 9.20
C MET A 76 -12.64 -3.63 8.03
N LEU A 77 -12.67 -2.52 7.28
CA LEU A 77 -11.74 -2.24 6.19
C LEU A 77 -10.62 -1.32 6.68
N ILE A 78 -9.39 -1.69 6.39
CA ILE A 78 -8.21 -0.87 6.67
C ILE A 78 -7.43 -0.73 5.38
N ALA A 79 -7.28 0.51 4.92
CA ALA A 79 -6.68 0.80 3.63
C ALA A 79 -5.59 1.86 3.74
N ASN A 80 -4.41 1.55 3.21
CA ASN A 80 -3.37 2.55 3.01
C ASN A 80 -3.63 3.28 1.69
N VAL A 81 -3.84 4.58 1.76
CA VAL A 81 -4.33 5.41 0.63
C VAL A 81 -3.30 6.46 0.26
N LYS A 82 -2.91 6.51 -1.01
CA LYS A 82 -1.95 7.50 -1.52
C LYS A 82 -2.52 8.58 -2.42
N GLY A 83 -3.73 8.43 -2.90
CA GLY A 83 -4.34 9.38 -3.86
C GLY A 83 -3.85 9.23 -5.30
N ARG A 84 -4.58 9.80 -6.26
CA ARG A 84 -4.24 9.77 -7.69
C ARG A 84 -3.74 11.12 -8.22
N THR A 85 -4.45 12.20 -7.92
CA THR A 85 -4.04 13.54 -8.32
C THR A 85 -2.91 14.05 -7.41
N THR A 86 -2.17 15.05 -7.87
CA THR A 86 -1.11 15.67 -7.05
C THR A 86 -1.67 16.22 -5.75
N LYS A 87 -2.84 16.86 -5.80
CA LYS A 87 -3.53 17.39 -4.62
C LYS A 87 -3.89 16.28 -3.62
N GLU A 88 -4.46 15.17 -4.11
CA GLU A 88 -4.78 14.01 -3.28
C GLU A 88 -3.53 13.36 -2.69
N LYS A 89 -2.46 13.22 -3.48
CA LYS A 89 -1.19 12.67 -3.00
C LYS A 89 -0.61 13.49 -1.86
N ILE A 90 -0.62 14.81 -1.98
CA ILE A 90 -0.18 15.71 -0.91
C ILE A 90 -1.06 15.56 0.33
N SER A 91 -2.38 15.59 0.15
CA SER A 91 -3.35 15.42 1.24
C SER A 91 -3.21 14.07 1.95
N ARG A 92 -2.93 13.01 1.20
CA ARG A 92 -2.76 11.64 1.69
C ARG A 92 -1.28 11.31 2.01
N ARG A 93 -0.41 12.31 2.06
CA ARG A 93 1.03 12.16 2.37
C ARG A 93 1.72 11.09 1.54
N PHE A 94 1.36 10.97 0.26
CA PHE A 94 1.88 9.97 -0.68
C PHE A 94 1.70 8.52 -0.21
N GLY A 95 0.73 8.24 0.66
CA GLY A 95 0.51 6.93 1.25
C GLY A 95 1.52 6.54 2.32
N MET A 96 2.18 7.53 2.93
CA MET A 96 3.11 7.33 4.05
C MET A 96 2.43 7.72 5.37
N PRO A 97 1.89 6.74 6.13
CA PRO A 97 1.21 7.04 7.37
C PRO A 97 2.17 7.54 8.45
N ASP A 98 1.69 8.48 9.23
CA ASP A 98 2.32 8.87 10.49
C ASP A 98 1.93 7.91 11.62
N PRO A 99 2.54 8.02 12.82
CA PRO A 99 2.19 7.18 13.97
C PRO A 99 0.69 7.15 14.30
N GLU A 100 -0.01 8.27 14.16
CA GLU A 100 -1.46 8.34 14.37
C GLU A 100 -2.27 7.50 13.37
N GLY A 101 -1.79 7.32 12.15
CA GLY A 101 -2.41 6.43 11.16
C GLY A 101 -2.35 4.97 11.59
N TYR A 102 -1.20 4.53 12.07
CA TYR A 102 -1.04 3.18 12.60
C TYR A 102 -1.87 2.96 13.87
N ARG A 103 -1.92 3.94 14.77
CA ARG A 103 -2.76 3.87 15.98
C ARG A 103 -4.24 3.81 15.63
N LYS A 104 -4.68 4.58 14.63
CA LYS A 104 -6.05 4.50 14.10
C LYS A 104 -6.38 3.10 13.58
N ALA A 105 -5.49 2.54 12.76
CA ALA A 105 -5.66 1.18 12.24
C ALA A 105 -5.77 0.15 13.37
N LEU A 106 -4.88 0.20 14.35
CA LEU A 106 -4.92 -0.67 15.53
C LEU A 106 -6.21 -0.50 16.33
N ARG A 107 -6.66 0.74 16.54
CA ARG A 107 -7.93 1.03 17.19
C ARG A 107 -9.11 0.39 16.47
N CYS A 108 -9.15 0.49 15.17
CA CYS A 108 -10.17 -0.14 14.34
C CYS A 108 -10.12 -1.67 14.41
N MET A 109 -8.93 -2.27 14.42
CA MET A 109 -8.77 -3.70 14.59
C MET A 109 -9.31 -4.18 15.95
N LYS A 110 -9.06 -3.43 17.03
CA LYS A 110 -9.60 -3.72 18.36
C LYS A 110 -11.12 -3.61 18.41
N ILE A 111 -11.69 -2.63 17.72
CA ILE A 111 -13.15 -2.52 17.58
C ILE A 111 -13.73 -3.72 16.85
N ALA A 112 -13.11 -4.14 15.76
CA ALA A 112 -13.53 -5.31 14.99
C ALA A 112 -13.49 -6.59 15.84
N GLU A 113 -12.42 -6.80 16.59
CA GLU A 113 -12.29 -7.90 17.53
C GLU A 113 -13.40 -7.90 18.58
N LYS A 114 -13.66 -6.74 19.21
CA LYS A 114 -14.67 -6.59 20.21
C LYS A 114 -16.07 -6.98 19.72
N PHE A 115 -16.41 -6.65 18.49
CA PHE A 115 -17.71 -6.93 17.90
C PHE A 115 -17.73 -8.20 17.03
N GLY A 116 -16.67 -8.97 17.02
CA GLY A 116 -16.58 -10.23 16.25
C GLY A 116 -16.65 -10.00 14.74
N ARG A 117 -16.09 -8.92 14.23
CA ARG A 117 -16.04 -8.61 12.79
C ARG A 117 -14.69 -8.95 12.19
N PRO A 118 -14.64 -9.56 10.98
CA PRO A 118 -13.39 -9.77 10.30
C PRO A 118 -12.74 -8.46 9.88
N VAL A 119 -11.42 -8.45 9.78
CA VAL A 119 -10.64 -7.33 9.28
C VAL A 119 -10.10 -7.66 7.90
N LEU A 120 -10.30 -6.75 6.96
CA LEU A 120 -9.66 -6.76 5.65
C LEU A 120 -8.72 -5.56 5.54
N ALA A 121 -7.43 -5.84 5.33
CA ALA A 121 -6.40 -4.82 5.19
C ALA A 121 -5.72 -4.88 3.82
#